data_484d86cef80696268396150519d44767
#
_entry.id   484d86cef80696268396150519d44767
#
_cell.length_a   1.000
_cell.length_b   1.000
_cell.length_c   1.000
_cell.angle_alpha   90.00
_cell.angle_beta   90.00
_cell.angle_gamma   90.00
#
_symmetry.space_group_name_H-M   'P 1'
#
loop_
_entity.id
_entity.type
_entity.pdbx_description
1 polymer ?
#
loop_
_entity_poly.entity_id
_entity_poly.type
_entity_poly.pdbx_seq_one_letter_code
_entity_poly.pdbx_strand_id
1 'polypeptide(L)'
;MKKYLFSLATLLGMTLAVSAQEVKFEEYDLSNGMHVILHQDNSAPVVTTAVMYHVGAKDENPERTGFAHFFEHLLFEGTENIPKGEWFTIVTSAGGSNNANTTDDRTYYYEVFPSNNVELGLWMESERLLHPVINQDGVDTQNEVVKEEKR
;
A
#
# COMPACT_ATOMS: atom_id res chain seq x y z
N MET A 1 -42.51 -5.26 -37.38
CA MET A 1 -42.64 -5.65 -35.98
C MET A 1 -41.73 -6.85 -35.60
N LYS A 2 -41.71 -7.96 -36.35
CA LYS A 2 -40.86 -9.15 -36.01
C LYS A 2 -39.34 -8.87 -35.97
N LYS A 3 -38.80 -7.95 -36.81
CA LYS A 3 -37.35 -7.61 -36.83
C LYS A 3 -36.90 -6.86 -35.58
N TYR A 4 -37.74 -6.04 -34.98
CA TYR A 4 -37.39 -5.30 -33.74
C TYR A 4 -37.52 -6.16 -32.49
N LEU A 5 -38.36 -7.20 -32.50
CA LEU A 5 -38.42 -8.17 -31.38
C LEU A 5 -37.14 -9.00 -31.28
N PHE A 6 -36.51 -9.37 -32.41
CA PHE A 6 -35.25 -10.11 -32.41
C PHE A 6 -34.07 -9.26 -31.88
N SER A 7 -34.00 -7.98 -32.28
CA SER A 7 -32.96 -7.06 -31.78
C SER A 7 -33.11 -6.76 -30.29
N LEU A 8 -34.34 -6.68 -29.76
CA LEU A 8 -34.59 -6.45 -28.36
C LEU A 8 -34.23 -7.68 -27.49
N ALA A 9 -34.50 -8.89 -28.00
CA ALA A 9 -34.13 -10.15 -27.32
C ALA A 9 -32.60 -10.35 -27.28
N THR A 10 -31.85 -9.94 -28.31
CA THR A 10 -30.40 -10.01 -28.36
C THR A 10 -29.76 -9.00 -27.38
N LEU A 11 -30.33 -7.81 -27.24
CA LEU A 11 -29.87 -6.78 -26.30
C LEU A 11 -30.14 -7.20 -24.86
N LEU A 12 -31.28 -7.84 -24.57
CA LEU A 12 -31.62 -8.34 -23.22
C LEU A 12 -30.77 -9.54 -22.82
N GLY A 13 -30.33 -10.37 -23.78
CA GLY A 13 -29.45 -11.51 -23.53
C GLY A 13 -28.00 -11.12 -23.21
N MET A 14 -27.53 -9.94 -23.64
CA MET A 14 -26.16 -9.46 -23.35
C MET A 14 -26.01 -8.84 -21.95
N THR A 15 -27.09 -8.52 -21.26
CA THR A 15 -27.01 -7.91 -19.92
C THR A 15 -26.89 -8.92 -18.77
N LEU A 16 -26.95 -10.22 -19.04
CA LEU A 16 -26.95 -11.26 -18.01
C LEU A 16 -25.58 -11.93 -17.75
N ALA A 17 -24.52 -11.46 -18.39
CA ALA A 17 -23.20 -12.09 -18.29
C ALA A 17 -22.14 -11.28 -17.51
N VAL A 18 -22.53 -10.35 -16.64
CA VAL A 18 -21.59 -9.76 -15.70
C VAL A 18 -21.53 -10.66 -14.46
N SER A 19 -20.69 -11.69 -14.52
CA SER A 19 -20.31 -12.44 -13.34
C SER A 19 -19.33 -11.56 -12.54
N ALA A 20 -19.78 -11.00 -11.43
CA ALA A 20 -18.87 -10.38 -10.49
C ALA A 20 -17.96 -11.50 -9.93
N GLN A 21 -16.66 -11.31 -10.06
CA GLN A 21 -15.70 -12.21 -9.44
C GLN A 21 -15.75 -12.00 -7.93
N GLU A 22 -16.11 -13.02 -7.17
CA GLU A 22 -16.08 -12.99 -5.72
C GLU A 22 -14.61 -13.09 -5.27
N VAL A 23 -14.11 -12.06 -4.59
CA VAL A 23 -12.79 -12.07 -3.97
C VAL A 23 -12.91 -12.78 -2.61
N LYS A 24 -12.26 -13.94 -2.47
CA LYS A 24 -12.22 -14.68 -1.21
C LYS A 24 -11.02 -14.19 -0.39
N PHE A 25 -11.23 -13.85 0.85
CA PHE A 25 -10.19 -13.44 1.77
C PHE A 25 -10.46 -14.00 3.17
N GLU A 26 -9.43 -14.04 3.99
CA GLU A 26 -9.51 -14.33 5.42
C GLU A 26 -9.12 -13.06 6.17
N GLU A 27 -9.82 -12.77 7.27
CA GLU A 27 -9.52 -11.63 8.13
C GLU A 27 -9.56 -12.03 9.60
N TYR A 28 -8.68 -11.44 10.40
CA TYR A 28 -8.60 -11.65 11.84
C TYR A 28 -7.80 -10.54 12.53
N ASP A 29 -7.98 -10.44 13.85
CA ASP A 29 -7.21 -9.52 14.69
C ASP A 29 -6.12 -10.25 15.46
N LEU A 30 -4.92 -9.65 15.49
CA LEU A 30 -3.84 -10.11 16.37
C LEU A 30 -4.07 -9.60 17.79
N SER A 31 -3.39 -10.23 18.77
CA SER A 31 -3.51 -9.86 20.18
C SER A 31 -3.05 -8.42 20.50
N ASN A 32 -2.23 -7.81 19.62
CA ASN A 32 -1.79 -6.42 19.71
C ASN A 32 -2.76 -5.42 19.07
N GLY A 33 -3.89 -5.88 18.54
CA GLY A 33 -4.91 -5.05 17.90
C GLY A 33 -4.67 -4.79 16.40
N MET A 34 -3.66 -5.39 15.79
CA MET A 34 -3.46 -5.30 14.34
C MET A 34 -4.50 -6.15 13.62
N HIS A 35 -5.23 -5.54 12.68
CA HIS A 35 -6.15 -6.23 11.79
C HIS A 35 -5.38 -6.79 10.58
N VAL A 36 -5.58 -8.07 10.28
CA VAL A 36 -4.90 -8.78 9.19
C VAL A 36 -5.91 -9.25 8.17
N ILE A 37 -5.63 -9.00 6.90
CA ILE A 37 -6.41 -9.48 5.76
C ILE A 37 -5.49 -10.29 4.86
N LEU A 38 -5.88 -11.53 4.55
CA LEU A 38 -5.15 -12.43 3.68
C LEU A 38 -6.01 -12.78 2.47
N HIS A 39 -5.47 -12.55 1.29
CA HIS A 39 -6.06 -12.96 0.03
C HIS A 39 -5.08 -13.85 -0.75
N GLN A 40 -5.52 -15.05 -1.10
CA GLN A 40 -4.71 -15.96 -1.93
C GLN A 40 -5.20 -15.93 -3.37
N ASP A 41 -4.28 -15.55 -4.28
CA ASP A 41 -4.46 -15.64 -5.72
C ASP A 41 -3.20 -16.28 -6.34
N ASN A 42 -3.37 -17.44 -6.96
CA ASN A 42 -2.28 -18.18 -7.58
C ASN A 42 -2.15 -17.94 -9.10
N SER A 43 -2.81 -16.90 -9.61
CA SER A 43 -2.78 -16.58 -11.05
C SER A 43 -1.43 -16.04 -11.52
N ALA A 44 -0.63 -15.45 -10.61
CA ALA A 44 0.70 -14.95 -10.87
C ALA A 44 1.67 -15.29 -9.73
N PRO A 45 2.97 -15.51 -10.01
CA PRO A 45 3.97 -15.86 -9.00
C PRO A 45 4.50 -14.61 -8.26
N VAL A 46 3.60 -13.77 -7.77
CA VAL A 46 3.91 -12.56 -7.02
C VAL A 46 3.18 -12.53 -5.68
N VAL A 47 3.72 -11.77 -4.74
CA VAL A 47 3.08 -11.46 -3.46
C VAL A 47 3.11 -9.96 -3.23
N THR A 48 2.06 -9.43 -2.64
CA THR A 48 2.02 -8.06 -2.14
C THR A 48 1.94 -8.10 -0.63
N THR A 49 2.87 -7.41 0.04
CA THR A 49 2.77 -7.06 1.46
C THR A 49 2.37 -5.61 1.57
N ALA A 50 1.45 -5.30 2.47
CA ALA A 50 0.95 -3.93 2.62
C ALA A 50 0.60 -3.62 4.06
N VAL A 51 0.89 -2.39 4.48
CA VAL A 51 0.50 -1.85 5.78
C VAL A 51 -0.31 -0.57 5.58
N MET A 52 -1.45 -0.49 6.24
CA MET A 52 -2.30 0.68 6.22
C MET A 52 -2.44 1.25 7.62
N TYR A 53 -2.03 2.52 7.77
CA TYR A 53 -2.30 3.30 8.96
C TYR A 53 -3.60 4.07 8.76
N HIS A 54 -4.53 3.97 9.69
CA HIS A 54 -5.77 4.76 9.69
C HIS A 54 -5.49 6.17 10.24
N VAL A 55 -4.54 6.85 9.61
CA VAL A 55 -4.10 8.22 9.90
C VAL A 55 -3.83 8.92 8.57
N GLY A 56 -4.39 10.10 8.40
CA GLY A 56 -4.23 10.90 7.18
C GLY A 56 -4.41 12.39 7.46
N ALA A 57 -4.59 13.17 6.39
CA ALA A 57 -4.64 14.63 6.49
C ALA A 57 -5.80 15.16 7.37
N LYS A 58 -6.89 14.42 7.50
CA LYS A 58 -8.03 14.78 8.38
C LYS A 58 -7.67 14.81 9.87
N ASP A 59 -6.66 14.02 10.26
CA ASP A 59 -6.23 13.88 11.66
C ASP A 59 -5.22 14.96 12.08
N GLU A 60 -4.86 15.84 11.15
CA GLU A 60 -3.88 16.89 11.36
C GLU A 60 -4.48 18.14 12.05
N ASN A 61 -3.62 18.86 12.76
CA ASN A 61 -3.98 20.19 13.24
C ASN A 61 -4.11 21.14 12.03
N PRO A 62 -5.26 21.83 11.84
CA PRO A 62 -5.46 22.74 10.72
C PRO A 62 -4.41 23.88 10.59
N GLU A 63 -3.74 24.25 11.69
CA GLU A 63 -2.67 25.24 11.70
C GLU A 63 -1.30 24.65 11.29
N ARG A 64 -1.18 23.31 11.22
CA ARG A 64 0.05 22.57 10.92
C ARG A 64 -0.26 21.36 10.08
N THR A 65 -0.48 21.53 8.80
CA THR A 65 -0.83 20.47 7.86
C THR A 65 0.39 19.90 7.13
N GLY A 66 0.25 18.67 6.61
CA GLY A 66 1.28 17.97 5.84
C GLY A 66 2.11 16.97 6.66
N PHE A 67 1.79 16.76 7.94
CA PHE A 67 2.52 15.82 8.79
C PHE A 67 2.33 14.36 8.37
N ALA A 68 1.12 13.96 8.02
CA ALA A 68 0.85 12.59 7.60
C ALA A 68 1.68 12.22 6.37
N HIS A 69 1.70 13.09 5.34
CA HIS A 69 2.53 12.92 4.15
C HIS A 69 4.04 12.98 4.47
N PHE A 70 4.43 13.86 5.37
CA PHE A 70 5.83 13.95 5.80
C PHE A 70 6.29 12.68 6.52
N PHE A 71 5.46 12.08 7.38
CA PHE A 71 5.74 10.81 8.00
C PHE A 71 5.76 9.65 7.00
N GLU A 72 4.95 9.69 5.94
CA GLU A 72 5.05 8.73 4.84
C GLU A 72 6.49 8.68 4.31
N HIS A 73 7.11 9.82 4.03
CA HIS A 73 8.49 9.91 3.57
C HIS A 73 9.50 9.44 4.63
N LEU A 74 9.34 9.89 5.88
CA LEU A 74 10.26 9.56 6.97
C LEU A 74 10.37 8.06 7.23
N LEU A 75 9.29 7.30 7.04
CA LEU A 75 9.29 5.85 7.24
C LEU A 75 10.00 5.06 6.12
N PHE A 76 10.59 5.74 5.13
CA PHE A 76 11.51 5.17 4.15
C PHE A 76 12.99 5.50 4.45
N GLU A 77 13.27 6.39 5.42
CA GLU A 77 14.63 6.83 5.72
C GLU A 77 15.53 5.72 6.29
N GLY A 78 14.94 4.68 6.88
CA GLY A 78 15.63 3.52 7.39
C GLY A 78 15.09 3.06 8.74
N THR A 79 15.63 1.94 9.20
CA THR A 79 15.30 1.32 10.48
C THR A 79 16.58 0.96 11.23
N GLU A 80 16.48 0.38 12.42
CA GLU A 80 17.66 -0.12 13.15
C GLU A 80 18.45 -1.17 12.35
N ASN A 81 17.78 -1.95 11.49
CA ASN A 81 18.38 -3.03 10.73
C ASN A 81 18.47 -2.74 9.21
N ILE A 82 17.84 -1.68 8.73
CA ILE A 82 17.90 -1.22 7.33
C ILE A 82 18.53 0.17 7.31
N PRO A 83 19.79 0.31 6.84
CA PRO A 83 20.45 1.60 6.76
C PRO A 83 19.68 2.62 5.92
N LYS A 84 19.87 3.92 6.20
CA LYS A 84 19.32 5.02 5.41
C LYS A 84 19.63 4.85 3.91
N GLY A 85 18.59 4.96 3.06
CA GLY A 85 18.71 4.85 1.62
C GLY A 85 18.72 3.42 1.05
N GLU A 86 18.82 2.38 1.90
CA GLU A 86 18.89 0.99 1.46
C GLU A 86 17.51 0.35 1.19
N TRP A 87 16.42 0.96 1.64
CA TRP A 87 15.07 0.42 1.47
C TRP A 87 14.78 0.05 0.01
N PHE A 88 14.94 1.01 -0.90
CA PHE A 88 14.68 0.82 -2.32
C PHE A 88 15.67 -0.14 -2.98
N THR A 89 16.92 -0.15 -2.52
CA THR A 89 17.96 -1.07 -2.99
C THR A 89 17.61 -2.52 -2.66
N ILE A 90 17.15 -2.78 -1.43
CA ILE A 90 16.72 -4.12 -1.00
C ILE A 90 15.55 -4.60 -1.85
N VAL A 91 14.51 -3.77 -2.00
CA VAL A 91 13.32 -4.12 -2.80
C VAL A 91 13.69 -4.43 -4.24
N THR A 92 14.44 -3.55 -4.91
CA THR A 92 14.81 -3.73 -6.31
C THR A 92 15.75 -4.92 -6.53
N SER A 93 16.69 -5.15 -5.62
CA SER A 93 17.62 -6.30 -5.67
C SER A 93 16.89 -7.63 -5.51
N ALA A 94 15.78 -7.65 -4.79
CA ALA A 94 14.90 -8.81 -4.65
C ALA A 94 13.91 -8.99 -5.82
N GLY A 95 14.01 -8.15 -6.85
CA GLY A 95 13.11 -8.18 -8.02
C GLY A 95 11.72 -7.61 -7.72
N GLY A 96 11.59 -6.82 -6.68
CA GLY A 96 10.35 -6.20 -6.24
C GLY A 96 10.19 -4.74 -6.69
N SER A 97 9.06 -4.20 -6.34
CA SER A 97 8.73 -2.77 -6.43
C SER A 97 7.94 -2.36 -5.20
N ASN A 98 8.00 -1.09 -4.83
CA ASN A 98 7.26 -0.56 -3.70
C ASN A 98 6.71 0.84 -4.00
N ASN A 99 5.71 1.24 -3.24
CA ASN A 99 5.21 2.61 -3.22
C ASN A 99 4.47 2.88 -1.92
N ALA A 100 4.12 4.15 -1.72
CA ALA A 100 3.24 4.58 -0.64
C ALA A 100 2.31 5.70 -1.11
N ASN A 101 1.30 6.00 -0.32
CA ASN A 101 0.47 7.19 -0.52
C ASN A 101 -0.24 7.60 0.78
N THR A 102 -0.44 8.90 0.93
CA THR A 102 -1.22 9.51 2.00
C THR A 102 -2.46 10.17 1.42
N THR A 103 -3.60 9.92 2.05
CA THR A 103 -4.90 10.54 1.75
C THR A 103 -5.45 11.24 3.00
N ASP A 104 -6.71 11.70 2.93
CA ASP A 104 -7.36 12.29 4.10
C ASP A 104 -7.51 11.29 5.25
N ASP A 105 -7.75 10.01 4.94
CA ASP A 105 -8.13 8.99 5.93
C ASP A 105 -7.02 8.00 6.27
N ARG A 106 -5.98 7.87 5.44
CA ARG A 106 -4.98 6.80 5.60
C ARG A 106 -3.62 7.17 5.03
N THR A 107 -2.60 6.51 5.57
CA THR A 107 -1.27 6.36 4.97
C THR A 107 -1.05 4.88 4.67
N TYR A 108 -0.65 4.56 3.44
CA TYR A 108 -0.59 3.20 2.93
C TYR A 108 0.76 2.94 2.28
N TYR A 109 1.41 1.84 2.69
CA TYR A 109 2.68 1.35 2.15
C TYR A 109 2.46 -0.02 1.54
N TYR A 110 3.14 -0.34 0.47
CA TYR A 110 3.12 -1.69 -0.09
C TYR A 110 4.38 -2.02 -0.86
N GLU A 111 4.75 -3.29 -0.84
CA GLU A 111 5.74 -3.89 -1.68
C GLU A 111 5.14 -5.03 -2.49
N VAL A 112 5.60 -5.18 -3.72
CA VAL A 112 5.29 -6.32 -4.59
C VAL A 112 6.58 -7.06 -4.87
N PHE A 113 6.62 -8.34 -4.54
CA PHE A 113 7.78 -9.21 -4.74
C PHE A 113 7.42 -10.45 -5.55
N PRO A 114 8.41 -11.14 -6.17
CA PRO A 114 8.25 -12.55 -6.49
C PRO A 114 7.81 -13.34 -5.26
N SER A 115 6.89 -14.30 -5.41
CA SER A 115 6.22 -14.97 -4.28
C SER A 115 7.15 -15.69 -3.30
N ASN A 116 8.36 -16.08 -3.73
CA ASN A 116 9.39 -16.66 -2.88
C ASN A 116 10.01 -15.66 -1.87
N ASN A 117 9.73 -14.36 -2.01
CA ASN A 117 10.24 -13.29 -1.15
C ASN A 117 9.16 -12.74 -0.18
N VAL A 118 8.10 -13.49 0.11
CA VAL A 118 7.06 -13.08 1.06
C VAL A 118 7.63 -12.76 2.44
N GLU A 119 8.58 -13.56 2.92
CA GLU A 119 9.24 -13.34 4.21
C GLU A 119 10.02 -12.03 4.25
N LEU A 120 10.68 -11.65 3.14
CA LEU A 120 11.37 -10.38 3.02
C LEU A 120 10.39 -9.20 3.15
N GLY A 121 9.26 -9.25 2.42
CA GLY A 121 8.26 -8.20 2.50
C GLY A 121 7.66 -8.05 3.90
N LEU A 122 7.33 -9.17 4.56
CA LEU A 122 6.84 -9.15 5.95
C LEU A 122 7.89 -8.63 6.93
N TRP A 123 9.16 -9.00 6.75
CA TRP A 123 10.25 -8.49 7.57
C TRP A 123 10.43 -6.98 7.39
N MET A 124 10.47 -6.49 6.16
CA MET A 124 10.62 -5.05 5.89
C MET A 124 9.49 -4.23 6.52
N GLU A 125 8.23 -4.67 6.38
CA GLU A 125 7.11 -3.98 7.01
C GLU A 125 7.15 -4.09 8.55
N SER A 126 7.64 -5.20 9.12
CA SER A 126 7.85 -5.29 10.57
C SER A 126 8.92 -4.30 11.06
N GLU A 127 9.98 -4.09 10.29
CA GLU A 127 11.01 -3.09 10.59
C GLU A 127 10.44 -1.67 10.55
N ARG A 128 9.63 -1.34 9.55
CA ARG A 128 8.91 -0.06 9.45
C ARG A 128 8.00 0.20 10.65
N LEU A 129 7.32 -0.85 11.13
CA LEU A 129 6.38 -0.74 12.25
C LEU A 129 7.07 -0.61 13.62
N LEU A 130 8.18 -1.33 13.81
CA LEU A 130 8.78 -1.52 15.15
C LEU A 130 10.07 -0.71 15.38
N HIS A 131 10.84 -0.47 14.32
CA HIS A 131 12.21 0.01 14.43
C HIS A 131 12.56 1.21 13.54
N PRO A 132 11.62 2.11 13.17
CA PRO A 132 11.95 3.23 12.30
C PRO A 132 12.95 4.16 12.99
N VAL A 133 13.98 4.58 12.24
CA VAL A 133 14.96 5.56 12.71
C VAL A 133 14.57 6.95 12.19
N ILE A 134 13.97 7.76 13.07
CA ILE A 134 13.62 9.15 12.78
C ILE A 134 14.61 10.05 13.50
N ASN A 135 15.49 10.69 12.74
CA ASN A 135 16.52 11.59 13.26
C ASN A 135 16.52 12.92 12.50
N GLN A 136 17.32 13.89 12.96
CA GLN A 136 17.35 15.23 12.37
C GLN A 136 17.80 15.23 10.91
N ASP A 137 18.74 14.37 10.53
CA ASP A 137 19.23 14.25 9.16
C ASP A 137 18.12 13.76 8.19
N GLY A 138 17.33 12.78 8.59
CA GLY A 138 16.15 12.33 7.84
C GLY A 138 15.09 13.43 7.74
N VAL A 139 14.81 14.12 8.84
CA VAL A 139 13.87 15.23 8.89
C VAL A 139 14.30 16.35 7.93
N ASP A 140 15.55 16.77 7.95
CA ASP A 140 16.07 17.83 7.07
C ASP A 140 16.02 17.41 5.60
N THR A 141 16.41 16.16 5.29
CA THR A 141 16.35 15.62 3.93
C THR A 141 14.92 15.61 3.40
N GLN A 142 13.99 15.00 4.13
CA GLN A 142 12.61 14.82 3.64
C GLN A 142 11.81 16.13 3.65
N ASN A 143 12.15 17.08 4.49
CA ASN A 143 11.55 18.42 4.46
C ASN A 143 11.81 19.14 3.13
N GLU A 144 12.99 18.99 2.54
CA GLU A 144 13.27 19.58 1.22
C GLU A 144 12.55 18.82 0.10
N VAL A 145 12.48 17.49 0.17
CA VAL A 145 11.76 16.67 -0.82
C VAL A 145 10.27 17.03 -0.85
N VAL A 146 9.59 17.02 0.30
CA VAL A 146 8.15 17.33 0.41
C VAL A 146 7.84 18.77 0.00
N LYS A 147 8.75 19.71 0.22
CA LYS A 147 8.58 21.10 -0.28
C LYS A 147 8.63 21.17 -1.81
N GLU A 148 9.50 20.40 -2.45
CA GLU A 148 9.58 20.35 -3.92
C GLU A 148 8.31 19.73 -4.53
N GLU A 149 7.76 18.69 -3.92
CA GLU A 149 6.53 18.05 -4.40
C GLU A 149 5.29 18.96 -4.31
N LYS A 150 5.32 19.97 -3.43
CA LYS A 150 4.23 20.94 -3.28
C LYS A 150 4.32 22.14 -4.23
N ARG A 151 5.39 22.25 -5.04
CA ARG A 151 5.58 23.34 -6.02
C ARG A 151 4.93 23.05 -7.35
#